data_c5d8de6546aee2ce6c4ed5debf496074
#
_entry.id   c5d8de6546aee2ce6c4ed5debf496074
#
_cell.length_a   1.000
_cell.length_b   1.000
_cell.length_c   1.000
_cell.angle_alpha   90.00
_cell.angle_beta   90.00
_cell.angle_gamma   90.00
#
_symmetry.space_group_name_H-M   'P 1'
#
loop_
_entity.id
_entity.type
_entity.pdbx_description
1 polymer ?
#
loop_
_entity_poly.entity_id
_entity_poly.type
_entity_poly.pdbx_seq_one_letter_code
_entity_poly.pdbx_strand_id
1 'polypeptide(L)'
;MAVHAAAAGCFLAILSGIPGVALAVLIFSLGTAATWDRALLRGGRSPRVIEISPSGTASAVLADGTAIAVRAVRGIGVTRFWVALRPASIAGRAVLVTAGMLGPTEMRILRLWALWGRIPGLARRRA
;
A
#
# COMPACT_ATOMS: atom_id res chain seq x y z
N MET A 1 0.64 10.29 9.20
CA MET A 1 0.96 10.66 10.61
C MET A 1 1.41 12.12 10.69
N ALA A 2 2.47 12.56 10.01
CA ALA A 2 2.99 13.92 10.13
C ALA A 2 1.95 15.05 9.89
N VAL A 3 1.10 14.91 8.88
CA VAL A 3 0.06 15.92 8.57
C VAL A 3 -0.97 16.06 9.70
N HIS A 4 -1.40 14.95 10.31
CA HIS A 4 -2.36 14.99 11.41
C HIS A 4 -1.73 15.53 12.70
N ALA A 5 -0.46 15.22 12.94
CA ALA A 5 0.28 15.78 14.07
C ALA A 5 0.48 17.30 13.91
N ALA A 6 0.82 17.76 12.69
CA ALA A 6 0.93 19.18 12.39
C ALA A 6 -0.42 19.91 12.55
N ALA A 7 -1.51 19.34 12.02
CA ALA A 7 -2.85 19.88 12.16
C ALA A 7 -3.26 19.96 13.63
N ALA A 8 -3.06 18.91 14.42
CA ALA A 8 -3.35 18.92 15.85
C ALA A 8 -2.56 20.00 16.60
N GLY A 9 -1.28 20.18 16.26
CA GLY A 9 -0.43 21.24 16.81
C GLY A 9 -0.93 22.65 16.48
N CYS A 10 -1.37 22.87 15.23
CA CYS A 10 -1.98 24.15 14.82
C CYS A 10 -3.26 24.46 15.63
N PHE A 11 -4.13 23.48 15.83
CA PHE A 11 -5.35 23.69 16.62
C PHE A 11 -5.06 23.99 18.10
N LEU A 12 -4.05 23.34 18.68
CA LEU A 12 -3.61 23.65 20.05
C LEU A 12 -3.04 25.07 20.16
N ALA A 13 -2.38 25.55 19.10
CA ALA A 13 -1.82 26.92 19.12
C ALA A 13 -2.88 28.00 18.89
N ILE A 14 -3.93 27.73 18.13
CA ILE A 14 -4.96 28.70 17.75
C ILE A 14 -6.12 28.73 18.77
N LEU A 15 -6.57 27.57 19.23
CA LEU A 15 -7.65 27.45 20.22
C LEU A 15 -7.05 27.12 21.58
N SER A 16 -6.90 28.15 22.41
CA SER A 16 -6.54 27.98 23.80
C SER A 16 -7.73 27.42 24.62
N GLY A 17 -7.47 26.42 25.47
CA GLY A 17 -8.47 25.85 26.37
C GLY A 17 -9.00 24.47 25.99
N ILE A 18 -10.02 24.01 26.73
CA ILE A 18 -10.61 22.67 26.61
C ILE A 18 -11.08 22.32 25.18
N PRO A 19 -11.71 23.25 24.41
CA PRO A 19 -12.16 22.91 23.06
C PRO A 19 -11.00 22.61 22.09
N GLY A 20 -9.87 23.32 22.23
CA GLY A 20 -8.68 23.10 21.40
C GLY A 20 -8.05 21.75 21.66
N VAL A 21 -7.94 21.35 22.93
CA VAL A 21 -7.41 20.04 23.32
C VAL A 21 -8.33 18.92 22.83
N ALA A 22 -9.65 19.06 23.00
CA ALA A 22 -10.62 18.05 22.54
C ALA A 22 -10.54 17.83 21.03
N LEU A 23 -10.46 18.91 20.24
CA LEU A 23 -10.36 18.85 18.80
C LEU A 23 -9.01 18.25 18.33
N ALA A 24 -7.91 18.62 18.98
CA ALA A 24 -6.60 18.06 18.69
C ALA A 24 -6.54 16.55 18.96
N VAL A 25 -7.11 16.09 20.08
CA VAL A 25 -7.22 14.66 20.41
C VAL A 25 -8.08 13.93 19.38
N LEU A 26 -9.20 14.50 18.97
CA LEU A 26 -10.09 13.92 17.96
C LEU A 26 -9.36 13.73 16.61
N ILE A 27 -8.69 14.78 16.13
CA ILE A 27 -7.94 14.74 14.86
C ILE A 27 -6.81 13.72 14.92
N PHE A 28 -6.08 13.68 16.02
CA PHE A 28 -4.99 12.74 16.21
C PHE A 28 -5.50 11.29 16.27
N SER A 29 -6.60 11.04 17.00
CA SER A 29 -7.22 9.73 17.11
C SER A 29 -7.75 9.22 15.76
N LEU A 30 -8.43 10.08 14.99
CA LEU A 30 -8.90 9.75 13.65
C LEU A 30 -7.73 9.46 12.69
N GLY A 31 -6.66 10.25 12.77
CA GLY A 31 -5.46 10.02 11.97
C GLY A 31 -4.76 8.70 12.33
N THR A 32 -4.72 8.36 13.60
CA THR A 32 -4.15 7.11 14.11
C THR A 32 -4.99 5.91 13.66
N ALA A 33 -6.31 5.96 13.85
CA ALA A 33 -7.24 4.90 13.44
C ALA A 33 -7.18 4.66 11.92
N ALA A 34 -7.21 5.72 11.11
CA ALA A 34 -7.13 5.62 9.66
C ALA A 34 -5.78 5.06 9.18
N THR A 35 -4.69 5.36 9.89
CA THR A 35 -3.36 4.83 9.58
C THR A 35 -3.25 3.38 10.01
N TRP A 36 -3.82 3.02 11.16
CA TRP A 36 -3.84 1.67 11.69
C TRP A 36 -4.63 0.70 10.81
N ASP A 37 -5.81 1.11 10.37
CA ASP A 37 -6.63 0.32 9.43
C ASP A 37 -5.91 0.07 8.10
N ARG A 38 -5.17 1.08 7.61
CA ARG A 38 -4.37 0.97 6.39
C ARG A 38 -3.11 0.12 6.59
N ALA A 39 -2.42 0.26 7.71
CA ALA A 39 -1.20 -0.49 8.00
C ALA A 39 -1.49 -1.98 8.23
N LEU A 40 -2.63 -2.30 8.85
CA LEU A 40 -3.03 -3.68 9.13
C LEU A 40 -3.78 -4.35 7.97
N LEU A 41 -4.06 -3.64 6.87
CA LEU A 41 -4.76 -4.18 5.71
C LEU A 41 -6.06 -4.92 6.10
N ARG A 42 -6.78 -4.43 7.14
CA ARG A 42 -7.99 -5.08 7.67
C ARG A 42 -9.27 -4.74 6.91
N GLY A 43 -9.25 -3.74 6.06
CA GLY A 43 -10.40 -3.40 5.23
C GLY A 43 -10.77 -4.52 4.25
N GLY A 44 -12.04 -4.71 3.93
CA GLY A 44 -12.51 -5.71 2.96
C GLY A 44 -11.89 -5.58 1.56
N ARG A 45 -11.35 -4.41 1.25
CA ARG A 45 -10.61 -4.13 -0.01
C ARG A 45 -9.09 -4.21 0.13
N SER A 46 -8.58 -4.79 1.21
CA SER A 46 -7.14 -4.99 1.35
C SER A 46 -6.65 -6.14 0.49
N PRO A 47 -5.55 -6.00 -0.24
CA PRO A 47 -4.97 -7.08 -1.00
C PRO A 47 -4.43 -8.15 -0.04
N ARG A 48 -4.81 -9.40 -0.29
CA ARG A 48 -4.37 -10.58 0.45
C ARG A 48 -3.33 -11.38 -0.32
N VAL A 49 -3.51 -11.47 -1.62
CA VAL A 49 -2.64 -12.23 -2.50
C VAL A 49 -2.32 -11.39 -3.73
N ILE A 50 -1.09 -11.47 -4.20
CA ILE A 50 -0.67 -10.89 -5.47
C ILE A 50 -0.30 -12.05 -6.38
N GLU A 51 -1.03 -12.18 -7.46
CA GLU A 51 -0.78 -13.21 -8.48
C GLU A 51 -0.10 -12.55 -9.68
N ILE A 52 1.00 -13.13 -10.11
CA ILE A 52 1.73 -12.68 -11.30
C ILE A 52 1.68 -13.80 -12.32
N SER A 53 1.01 -13.53 -13.45
CA SER A 53 0.91 -14.46 -14.56
C SER A 53 2.26 -14.57 -15.29
N PRO A 54 2.55 -15.72 -15.92
CA PRO A 54 3.70 -15.88 -16.83
C PRO A 54 3.72 -14.87 -17.98
N SER A 55 2.55 -14.35 -18.38
CA SER A 55 2.43 -13.28 -19.38
C SER A 55 2.90 -11.91 -18.89
N GLY A 56 3.22 -11.76 -17.61
CA GLY A 56 3.63 -10.50 -16.99
C GLY A 56 2.46 -9.64 -16.47
N THR A 57 1.23 -10.09 -16.61
CA THR A 57 0.09 -9.43 -15.98
C THR A 57 0.05 -9.76 -14.49
N ALA A 58 -0.33 -8.80 -13.66
CA ALA A 58 -0.51 -9.04 -12.23
C ALA A 58 -1.90 -8.63 -11.78
N SER A 59 -2.44 -9.40 -10.84
CA SER A 59 -3.69 -9.15 -10.16
C SER A 59 -3.50 -9.22 -8.65
N ALA A 60 -4.26 -8.43 -7.92
CA ALA A 60 -4.37 -8.52 -6.48
C ALA A 60 -5.73 -9.09 -6.12
N VAL A 61 -5.75 -10.15 -5.34
CA VAL A 61 -6.95 -10.71 -4.75
C VAL A 61 -7.19 -9.99 -3.43
N LEU A 62 -8.34 -9.35 -3.30
CA LEU A 62 -8.75 -8.60 -2.12
C LEU A 62 -9.31 -9.54 -1.05
N ALA A 63 -9.48 -9.01 0.16
CA ALA A 63 -10.04 -9.77 1.28
C ALA A 63 -11.50 -10.23 1.05
N ASP A 64 -12.23 -9.54 0.18
CA ASP A 64 -13.59 -9.91 -0.26
C ASP A 64 -13.61 -10.96 -1.39
N GLY A 65 -12.43 -11.45 -1.82
CA GLY A 65 -12.29 -12.41 -2.92
C GLY A 65 -12.26 -11.78 -4.31
N THR A 66 -12.43 -10.46 -4.43
CA THR A 66 -12.39 -9.78 -5.72
C THR A 66 -10.97 -9.70 -6.25
N ALA A 67 -10.75 -10.11 -7.51
CA ALA A 67 -9.47 -9.94 -8.18
C ALA A 67 -9.45 -8.63 -8.98
N ILE A 68 -8.45 -7.79 -8.74
CA ILE A 68 -8.24 -6.54 -9.45
C ILE A 68 -6.89 -6.52 -10.14
N ALA A 69 -6.86 -6.07 -11.39
CA ALA A 69 -5.59 -5.89 -12.09
C ALA A 69 -4.75 -4.81 -11.41
N VAL A 70 -3.44 -5.06 -11.26
CA VAL A 70 -2.50 -4.12 -10.65
C VAL A 70 -1.33 -3.85 -11.57
N ARG A 71 -0.74 -2.66 -11.41
CA ARG A 71 0.48 -2.24 -12.12
C ARG A 71 1.49 -1.72 -11.12
N ALA A 72 2.77 -1.97 -11.39
CA ALA A 72 3.83 -1.37 -10.59
C ALA A 72 3.95 0.14 -10.87
N VAL A 73 4.17 0.90 -9.83
CA VAL A 73 4.53 2.31 -9.94
C VAL A 73 6.03 2.38 -10.22
N ARG A 74 6.40 2.73 -11.45
CA ARG A 74 7.80 2.80 -11.87
C ARG A 74 8.56 3.90 -11.14
N GLY A 75 9.89 3.83 -11.16
CA GLY A 75 10.77 4.80 -10.52
C GLY A 75 10.83 4.60 -9.01
N ILE A 76 10.53 5.64 -8.25
CA ILE A 76 10.59 5.63 -6.77
C ILE A 76 9.65 4.63 -6.09
N GLY A 77 8.71 4.05 -6.84
CA GLY A 77 7.78 3.05 -6.32
C GLY A 77 8.37 1.65 -6.14
N VAL A 78 9.60 1.40 -6.59
CA VAL A 78 10.26 0.09 -6.48
C VAL A 78 11.59 0.24 -5.78
N THR A 79 11.68 -0.26 -4.55
CA THR A 79 12.91 -0.22 -3.75
C THR A 79 13.28 -1.62 -3.26
N ARG A 80 14.36 -1.72 -2.50
CA ARG A 80 14.71 -2.99 -1.85
C ARG A 80 13.76 -3.36 -0.71
N PHE A 81 13.04 -2.39 -0.14
CA PHE A 81 12.19 -2.56 1.04
C PHE A 81 10.71 -2.62 0.74
N TRP A 82 10.29 -1.99 -0.36
CA TRP A 82 8.89 -1.94 -0.76
C TRP A 82 8.70 -1.88 -2.27
N VAL A 83 7.52 -2.29 -2.71
CA VAL A 83 7.01 -2.10 -4.06
C VAL A 83 5.64 -1.45 -3.98
N ALA A 84 5.47 -0.32 -4.67
CA ALA A 84 4.19 0.35 -4.79
C ALA A 84 3.42 -0.20 -5.99
N LEU A 85 2.21 -0.68 -5.74
CA LEU A 85 1.30 -1.20 -6.75
C LEU A 85 0.10 -0.28 -6.87
N ARG A 86 -0.30 0.04 -8.10
CA ARG A 86 -1.50 0.82 -8.37
C ARG A 86 -2.55 -0.09 -8.99
N PRO A 87 -3.76 -0.18 -8.38
CA PRO A 87 -4.89 -0.86 -9.01
C PRO A 87 -5.27 -0.19 -10.31
N ALA A 88 -5.61 -0.97 -11.33
CA ALA A 88 -6.01 -0.44 -12.64
C ALA A 88 -7.39 0.25 -12.60
N SER A 89 -8.27 -0.19 -11.70
CA SER A 89 -9.67 0.25 -11.61
C SER A 89 -9.93 1.39 -10.62
N ILE A 90 -9.01 1.70 -9.72
CA ILE A 90 -9.19 2.71 -8.67
C ILE A 90 -8.18 3.83 -8.90
N ALA A 91 -8.64 4.94 -9.46
CA ALA A 91 -7.80 6.12 -9.62
C ALA A 91 -7.25 6.58 -8.26
N GLY A 92 -5.93 6.66 -8.15
CA GLY A 92 -5.25 7.44 -7.12
C GLY A 92 -4.70 6.69 -5.89
N ARG A 93 -5.03 5.44 -5.60
CA ARG A 93 -4.51 4.76 -4.40
C ARG A 93 -3.50 3.67 -4.75
N ALA A 94 -2.23 3.93 -4.45
CA ALA A 94 -1.21 2.89 -4.50
C ALA A 94 -1.26 2.04 -3.22
N VAL A 95 -1.08 0.73 -3.39
CA VAL A 95 -0.86 -0.22 -2.30
C VAL A 95 0.64 -0.41 -2.15
N LEU A 96 1.13 -0.25 -0.95
CA LEU A 96 2.53 -0.44 -0.64
C LEU A 96 2.73 -1.87 -0.09
N VAL A 97 3.50 -2.65 -0.80
CA VAL A 97 3.90 -4.00 -0.38
C VAL A 97 5.31 -3.93 0.18
N THR A 98 5.48 -4.26 1.44
CA THR A 98 6.76 -4.19 2.14
C THR A 98 7.43 -5.56 2.24
N ALA A 99 8.75 -5.57 2.44
CA ALA A 99 9.52 -6.79 2.64
C ALA A 99 9.08 -7.59 3.89
N GLY A 100 8.45 -6.93 4.86
CA GLY A 100 7.89 -7.61 6.04
C GLY A 100 6.55 -8.33 5.79
N MET A 101 5.89 -8.06 4.66
CA MET A 101 4.63 -8.73 4.28
C MET A 101 4.83 -9.98 3.45
N LEU A 102 5.97 -10.07 2.76
CA LEU A 102 6.33 -11.16 1.87
C LEU A 102 7.64 -11.79 2.32
N GLY A 103 7.82 -13.06 2.00
CA GLY A 103 9.12 -13.70 2.13
C GLY A 103 10.17 -13.08 1.19
N PRO A 104 11.47 -13.30 1.46
CA PRO A 104 12.54 -12.70 0.65
C PRO A 104 12.50 -13.13 -0.82
N THR A 105 12.09 -14.36 -1.09
CA THR A 105 11.94 -14.89 -2.45
C THR A 105 10.80 -14.22 -3.19
N GLU A 106 9.63 -14.12 -2.57
CA GLU A 106 8.43 -13.47 -3.12
C GLU A 106 8.67 -11.99 -3.36
N MET A 107 9.32 -11.31 -2.43
CA MET A 107 9.68 -9.91 -2.60
C MET A 107 10.67 -9.70 -3.74
N ARG A 108 11.62 -10.60 -3.93
CA ARG A 108 12.54 -10.57 -5.08
C ARG A 108 11.78 -10.73 -6.40
N ILE A 109 10.87 -11.70 -6.47
CA ILE A 109 10.04 -11.95 -7.66
C ILE A 109 9.18 -10.73 -7.98
N LEU A 110 8.49 -10.18 -6.97
CA LEU A 110 7.67 -8.99 -7.12
C LEU A 110 8.48 -7.79 -7.64
N ARG A 111 9.69 -7.58 -7.12
CA ARG A 111 10.59 -6.52 -7.59
C ARG A 111 11.03 -6.71 -9.04
N LEU A 112 11.44 -7.92 -9.41
CA LEU A 112 11.84 -8.24 -10.78
C LEU A 112 10.68 -7.98 -11.75
N TRP A 113 9.48 -8.43 -11.39
CA TRP A 113 8.30 -8.13 -12.17
C TRP A 113 8.01 -6.62 -12.25
N ALA A 114 8.09 -5.91 -11.13
CA ALA A 114 7.81 -4.48 -11.07
C ALA A 114 8.76 -3.64 -11.93
N LEU A 115 10.04 -4.05 -12.01
CA LEU A 115 11.06 -3.37 -12.80
C LEU A 115 10.97 -3.71 -14.30
N TRP A 116 10.72 -4.99 -14.62
CA TRP A 116 10.86 -5.50 -15.98
C TRP A 116 9.51 -5.80 -16.66
N GLY A 117 8.40 -5.77 -15.93
CA GLY A 117 7.06 -6.15 -16.42
C GLY A 117 6.91 -7.64 -16.73
N ARG A 118 7.91 -8.45 -16.40
CA ARG A 118 7.96 -9.90 -16.62
C ARG A 118 8.88 -10.54 -15.58
N ILE A 119 8.68 -11.83 -15.32
CA ILE A 119 9.56 -12.60 -14.46
C ILE A 119 10.58 -13.31 -15.35
N PRO A 120 11.88 -12.95 -15.28
CA PRO A 120 12.90 -13.66 -16.04
C PRO A 120 12.93 -15.15 -15.67
N GLY A 121 12.88 -16.03 -16.65
CA GLY A 121 12.98 -17.48 -16.46
C GLY A 121 11.66 -18.26 -16.44
N LEU A 122 10.50 -17.65 -16.19
CA LEU A 122 9.20 -18.33 -16.26
C LEU A 122 8.75 -18.60 -17.70
N ALA A 123 9.13 -17.76 -18.65
CA ALA A 123 8.81 -17.95 -20.07
C ALA A 123 9.55 -19.13 -20.70
N ARG A 124 10.66 -19.61 -20.12
CA ARG A 124 11.48 -20.71 -20.69
C ARG A 124 11.03 -22.12 -20.30
N ARG A 125 10.05 -22.28 -19.41
CA ARG A 125 9.59 -23.62 -18.97
C ARG A 125 8.44 -24.20 -19.81
N ARG A 126 8.05 -23.58 -20.91
CA ARG A 126 7.00 -24.05 -21.83
C ARG A 126 7.53 -24.29 -23.26
N ALA A 127 8.74 -24.80 -23.39
CA ALA A 127 9.23 -25.38 -24.62
C ALA A 127 9.58 -26.84 -24.36
#